data_9fc8de3fa8a8b25a6ec6baddeeefe4c6
#
_entry.id   9fc8de3fa8a8b25a6ec6baddeeefe4c6
#
_cell.length_a   1.000
_cell.length_b   1.000
_cell.length_c   1.000
_cell.angle_alpha   90.00
_cell.angle_beta   90.00
_cell.angle_gamma   90.00
#
_symmetry.space_group_name_H-M   'P 1'
#
loop_
_entity.id
_entity.type
_entity.pdbx_description
1 polymer ?
#
loop_
_entity_poly.entity_id
_entity_poly.type
_entity_poly.pdbx_seq_one_letter_code
_entity_poly.pdbx_strand_id
1 'polypeptide(L)'
;LFKSQGWYLYALCLLRNDFRYFKLSRIKNLEIHTENFNDSFEDTILKKEMPHENTVYIKVKFDRKVAFRVYDELNGEITEDNDGNLYTEIEVPNDYNLYNYIFSFGDGAEVLEPKEIRMQIKEMINKMAEKYIT
;
A
#
# COMPACT_ATOMS: atom_id res chain seq x y z
N LEU A 1 10.75 3.54 -6.52
CA LEU A 1 9.77 2.79 -5.76
C LEU A 1 8.41 3.49 -5.76
N PHE A 2 7.39 2.78 -6.20
CA PHE A 2 6.01 3.27 -6.15
C PHE A 2 5.34 2.82 -4.85
N LYS A 3 4.88 3.77 -4.04
CA LYS A 3 4.13 3.50 -2.81
C LYS A 3 3.20 4.66 -2.49
N SER A 4 2.15 4.41 -1.71
CA SER A 4 1.20 5.45 -1.26
C SER A 4 0.75 6.36 -2.41
N GLN A 5 0.48 5.76 -3.58
CA GLN A 5 0.05 6.43 -4.81
C GLN A 5 1.04 7.46 -5.36
N GLY A 6 2.34 7.24 -5.15
CA GLY A 6 3.38 8.11 -5.66
C GLY A 6 4.69 7.40 -5.93
N TRP A 7 5.53 8.03 -6.70
CA TRP A 7 6.89 7.57 -6.95
C TRP A 7 7.85 8.20 -5.96
N TYR A 8 8.72 7.37 -5.39
CA TYR A 8 9.70 7.75 -4.39
C TYR A 8 11.09 7.32 -4.81
N LEU A 9 12.05 8.19 -4.54
CA LEU A 9 13.47 7.90 -4.62
C LEU A 9 14.00 7.57 -3.23
N TYR A 10 14.66 6.43 -3.07
CA TYR A 10 15.38 6.09 -1.87
C TYR A 10 16.85 6.48 -2.04
N ALA A 11 17.31 7.42 -1.27
CA ALA A 11 18.63 8.01 -1.45
C ALA A 11 19.24 8.50 -0.14
N LEU A 12 20.58 8.65 -0.14
CA LEU A 12 21.30 9.26 0.97
C LEU A 12 21.06 10.78 1.01
N CYS A 13 20.52 11.25 2.10
CA CYS A 13 20.39 12.68 2.37
C CYS A 13 21.68 13.18 3.03
N LEU A 14 22.47 13.99 2.31
CA LEU A 14 23.73 14.52 2.83
C LEU A 14 23.53 15.51 3.97
N LEU A 15 22.43 16.25 3.96
CA LEU A 15 22.08 17.19 5.03
C LEU A 15 21.87 16.50 6.38
N ARG A 16 21.23 15.33 6.35
CA ARG A 16 20.89 14.55 7.55
C ARG A 16 21.77 13.33 7.74
N ASN A 17 22.66 13.06 6.80
CA ASN A 17 23.55 11.90 6.77
C ASN A 17 22.82 10.57 7.02
N ASP A 18 21.68 10.41 6.39
CA ASP A 18 20.81 9.24 6.51
C ASP A 18 20.09 8.96 5.20
N PHE A 19 19.76 7.69 4.96
CA PHE A 19 18.94 7.31 3.82
C PHE A 19 17.47 7.66 4.08
N ARG A 20 16.84 8.27 3.10
CA ARG A 20 15.44 8.68 3.17
C ARG A 20 14.71 8.46 1.87
N TYR A 21 13.39 8.39 1.95
CA TYR A 21 12.51 8.42 0.80
C TYR A 21 12.17 9.85 0.44
N PHE A 22 12.35 10.17 -0.84
CA PHE A 22 11.99 11.48 -1.39
C PHE A 22 10.89 11.28 -2.43
N LYS A 23 9.76 11.93 -2.24
CA LYS A 23 8.68 11.89 -3.23
C LYS A 23 9.10 12.66 -4.48
N LEU A 24 9.06 12.02 -5.65
CA LEU A 24 9.55 12.63 -6.90
C LEU A 24 8.86 13.95 -7.21
N SER A 25 7.56 14.07 -6.94
CA SER A 25 6.80 15.30 -7.17
C SER A 25 7.24 16.49 -6.31
N ARG A 26 8.01 16.26 -5.26
CA ARG A 26 8.54 17.29 -4.34
C ARG A 26 9.98 17.68 -4.64
N ILE A 27 10.63 16.99 -5.56
CA ILE A 27 12.03 17.30 -5.93
C ILE A 27 12.04 18.52 -6.83
N LYS A 28 12.90 19.48 -6.48
CA LYS A 28 13.15 20.70 -7.26
C LYS A 28 14.63 20.77 -7.59
N ASN A 29 14.97 21.36 -8.75
CA ASN A 29 16.35 21.57 -9.17
C ASN A 29 17.19 20.29 -9.20
N LEU A 30 16.67 19.27 -9.87
CA LEU A 30 17.36 17.99 -10.04
C LEU A 30 18.58 18.16 -10.93
N GLU A 31 19.76 17.77 -10.44
CA GLU A 31 21.01 17.76 -11.19
C GLU A 31 21.61 16.36 -11.19
N ILE A 32 22.15 15.95 -12.32
CA ILE A 32 22.85 14.69 -12.46
C ILE A 32 24.35 14.98 -12.54
N HIS A 33 25.10 14.49 -11.55
CA HIS A 33 26.56 14.65 -11.51
C HIS A 33 27.27 13.48 -12.18
N THR A 34 28.48 13.73 -12.68
CA THR A 34 29.33 12.70 -13.29
C THR A 34 30.07 11.85 -12.28
N GLU A 35 30.08 12.24 -11.02
CA GLU A 35 30.68 11.51 -9.92
C GLU A 35 29.88 10.26 -9.61
N ASN A 36 30.58 9.15 -9.34
CA ASN A 36 30.00 7.90 -8.93
C ASN A 36 30.15 7.67 -7.43
N PHE A 37 29.18 7.00 -6.84
CA PHE A 37 29.28 6.54 -5.45
C PHE A 37 29.62 5.05 -5.42
N ASN A 38 30.29 4.61 -4.35
CA ASN A 38 30.77 3.23 -4.21
C ASN A 38 29.95 2.39 -3.22
N ASP A 39 28.87 2.94 -2.69
CA ASP A 39 28.07 2.24 -1.68
C ASP A 39 27.12 1.23 -2.32
N SER A 40 27.03 0.04 -1.72
CA SER A 40 26.06 -0.97 -2.12
C SER A 40 24.70 -0.66 -1.51
N PHE A 41 23.69 -0.54 -2.35
CA PHE A 41 22.32 -0.26 -1.91
C PHE A 41 21.56 -1.49 -1.44
N GLU A 42 21.95 -2.67 -1.89
CA GLU A 42 21.15 -3.88 -1.70
C GLU A 42 20.91 -4.22 -0.22
N ASP A 43 21.97 -4.15 0.57
CA ASP A 43 21.88 -4.44 2.01
C ASP A 43 21.10 -3.38 2.80
N THR A 44 21.10 -2.15 2.30
CA THR A 44 20.47 -1.03 2.99
C THR A 44 18.96 -0.97 2.74
N ILE A 45 18.56 -1.31 1.52
CA ILE A 45 17.14 -1.36 1.13
C ILE A 45 16.42 -2.49 1.87
N LEU A 46 17.02 -3.67 1.90
CA LEU A 46 16.45 -4.85 2.56
C LEU A 46 16.35 -4.69 4.09
N LYS A 47 17.25 -3.91 4.70
CA LYS A 47 17.23 -3.66 6.14
C LYS A 47 16.24 -2.58 6.57
N LYS A 48 15.83 -1.72 5.64
CA LYS A 48 14.91 -0.60 5.92
C LYS A 48 13.50 -0.76 5.32
N GLU A 49 13.24 -1.83 4.61
CA GLU A 49 11.87 -2.33 4.48
C GLU A 49 11.48 -2.89 5.85
N MET A 50 11.12 -1.97 6.69
CA MET A 50 11.02 -2.06 8.12
C MET A 50 10.02 -3.08 8.58
N PRO A 51 10.32 -3.81 9.63
CA PRO A 51 9.25 -4.43 10.38
C PRO A 51 8.26 -3.34 10.78
N HIS A 52 7.11 -3.37 10.16
CA HIS A 52 6.00 -2.60 10.68
C HIS A 52 5.69 -3.20 12.04
N GLU A 53 5.96 -2.45 13.10
CA GLU A 53 5.76 -2.90 14.47
C GLU A 53 4.30 -3.24 14.75
N ASN A 54 3.39 -2.80 13.87
CA ASN A 54 1.96 -3.01 14.02
C ASN A 54 1.35 -3.40 12.67
N THR A 55 1.30 -4.70 12.41
CA THR A 55 0.62 -5.26 11.24
C THR A 55 -0.63 -6.01 11.65
N VAL A 56 -1.53 -6.21 10.72
CA VAL A 56 -2.75 -6.99 10.89
C VAL A 56 -2.95 -7.88 9.66
N TYR A 57 -3.43 -9.10 9.90
CA TYR A 57 -3.89 -9.98 8.83
C TYR A 57 -5.34 -9.67 8.53
N ILE A 58 -5.65 -9.42 7.28
CA ILE A 58 -7.02 -9.21 6.82
C ILE A 58 -7.39 -10.25 5.78
N LYS A 59 -8.63 -10.74 5.85
CA LYS A 59 -9.23 -11.55 4.80
C LYS A 59 -10.10 -10.67 3.94
N VAL A 60 -9.83 -10.68 2.63
CA VAL A 60 -10.51 -9.83 1.68
C VAL A 60 -11.13 -10.66 0.58
N LYS A 61 -12.35 -10.33 0.25
CA LYS A 61 -13.04 -10.80 -0.96
C LYS A 61 -12.96 -9.70 -2.01
N PHE A 62 -12.49 -10.07 -3.19
CA PHE A 62 -12.46 -9.17 -4.34
C PHE A 62 -13.42 -9.62 -5.41
N ASP A 63 -14.17 -8.70 -5.96
CA ASP A 63 -15.03 -8.94 -7.12
C ASP A 63 -14.16 -9.27 -8.35
N ARG A 64 -14.65 -10.15 -9.22
CA ARG A 64 -13.94 -10.52 -10.45
C ARG A 64 -13.55 -9.34 -11.34
N LYS A 65 -14.30 -8.24 -11.28
CA LYS A 65 -14.00 -7.03 -12.07
C LYS A 65 -12.67 -6.38 -11.73
N VAL A 66 -12.13 -6.64 -10.53
CA VAL A 66 -10.82 -6.14 -10.08
C VAL A 66 -9.75 -7.23 -10.02
N ALA A 67 -10.03 -8.42 -10.55
CA ALA A 67 -9.12 -9.56 -10.49
C ALA A 67 -7.73 -9.25 -11.04
N PHE A 68 -7.64 -8.47 -12.11
CA PHE A 68 -6.36 -8.07 -12.71
C PHE A 68 -5.45 -7.34 -11.72
N ARG A 69 -6.01 -6.46 -10.89
CA ARG A 69 -5.24 -5.77 -9.84
C ARG A 69 -4.78 -6.73 -8.75
N VAL A 70 -5.66 -7.66 -8.36
CA VAL A 70 -5.35 -8.62 -7.31
C VAL A 70 -4.15 -9.48 -7.71
N TYR A 71 -4.14 -9.99 -8.93
CA TYR A 71 -3.03 -10.80 -9.43
C TYR A 71 -1.75 -9.99 -9.66
N ASP A 72 -1.86 -8.73 -10.03
CA ASP A 72 -0.71 -7.86 -10.26
C ASP A 72 -0.08 -7.35 -8.95
N GLU A 73 -0.90 -7.07 -7.93
CA GLU A 73 -0.47 -6.36 -6.73
C GLU A 73 -0.22 -7.27 -5.53
N LEU A 74 -0.87 -8.44 -5.46
CA LEU A 74 -0.82 -9.30 -4.28
C LEU A 74 -0.04 -10.58 -4.56
N ASN A 75 0.87 -10.92 -3.63
CA ASN A 75 1.77 -12.06 -3.73
C ASN A 75 1.34 -13.25 -2.85
N GLY A 76 0.17 -13.21 -2.26
CA GLY A 76 -0.33 -14.25 -1.38
C GLY A 76 -1.04 -15.38 -2.11
N GLU A 77 -1.52 -16.33 -1.34
CA GLU A 77 -2.39 -17.40 -1.84
C GLU A 77 -3.77 -16.81 -2.15
N ILE A 78 -4.22 -17.02 -3.38
CA ILE A 78 -5.50 -16.52 -3.86
C ILE A 78 -6.38 -17.70 -4.23
N THR A 79 -7.58 -17.76 -3.66
CA THR A 79 -8.60 -18.73 -4.01
C THR A 79 -9.73 -18.08 -4.79
N GLU A 80 -10.35 -18.82 -5.67
CA GLU A 80 -11.43 -18.33 -6.54
C GLU A 80 -12.68 -19.16 -6.30
N ASP A 81 -13.84 -18.49 -6.20
CA ASP A 81 -15.12 -19.19 -6.13
C ASP A 81 -15.73 -19.44 -7.52
N ASN A 82 -16.91 -20.05 -7.57
CA ASN A 82 -17.58 -20.40 -8.83
C ASN A 82 -18.05 -19.18 -9.65
N ASP A 83 -18.16 -18.03 -9.01
CA ASP A 83 -18.58 -16.77 -9.65
C ASP A 83 -17.40 -15.91 -10.10
N GLY A 84 -16.17 -16.37 -9.88
CA GLY A 84 -14.96 -15.65 -10.24
C GLY A 84 -14.50 -14.64 -9.20
N ASN A 85 -15.11 -14.61 -8.02
CA ASN A 85 -14.64 -13.78 -6.92
C ASN A 85 -13.39 -14.37 -6.29
N LEU A 86 -12.49 -13.50 -5.87
CA LEU A 86 -11.20 -13.89 -5.30
C LEU A 86 -11.18 -13.67 -3.80
N TYR A 87 -10.53 -14.57 -3.10
CA TYR A 87 -10.35 -14.51 -1.65
C TYR A 87 -8.87 -14.63 -1.33
N THR A 88 -8.36 -13.75 -0.50
CA THR A 88 -6.98 -13.81 -0.06
C THR A 88 -6.84 -13.29 1.36
N GLU A 89 -5.78 -13.71 2.02
CA GLU A 89 -5.37 -13.20 3.33
C GLU A 89 -4.07 -12.44 3.15
N ILE A 90 -4.03 -11.20 3.59
CA ILE A 90 -2.87 -10.34 3.46
C ILE A 90 -2.48 -9.74 4.80
N GLU A 91 -1.17 -9.63 5.02
CA GLU A 91 -0.61 -8.90 6.14
C GLU A 91 -0.34 -7.48 5.71
N VAL A 92 -0.91 -6.53 6.41
CA VAL A 92 -0.80 -5.11 6.09
C VAL A 92 -0.51 -4.29 7.33
N PRO A 93 0.18 -3.15 7.19
CA PRO A 93 0.31 -2.21 8.30
C PRO A 93 -1.07 -1.77 8.79
N ASN A 94 -1.25 -1.78 10.12
CA ASN A 94 -2.49 -1.33 10.73
C ASN A 94 -2.47 0.19 10.90
N ASP A 95 -2.58 0.88 9.79
CA ASP A 95 -2.55 2.33 9.72
C ASP A 95 -3.56 2.84 8.68
N TYR A 96 -3.54 4.15 8.43
CA TYR A 96 -4.45 4.79 7.50
C TYR A 96 -4.31 4.27 6.06
N ASN A 97 -3.12 3.79 5.66
CA ASN A 97 -2.87 3.28 4.32
C ASN A 97 -3.66 2.00 4.02
N LEU A 98 -3.95 1.19 5.05
CA LEU A 98 -4.84 0.03 4.92
C LEU A 98 -6.19 0.42 4.32
N TYR A 99 -6.81 1.44 4.88
CA TYR A 99 -8.14 1.89 4.44
C TYR A 99 -8.09 2.52 3.07
N ASN A 100 -7.08 3.34 2.80
CA ASN A 100 -6.87 3.92 1.47
C ASN A 100 -6.70 2.85 0.41
N TYR A 101 -5.96 1.81 0.70
CA TYR A 101 -5.75 0.69 -0.21
C TYR A 101 -7.06 -0.04 -0.52
N ILE A 102 -7.82 -0.39 0.50
CA ILE A 102 -9.11 -1.05 0.33
C ILE A 102 -10.08 -0.17 -0.46
N PHE A 103 -10.18 1.12 -0.14
CA PHE A 103 -11.05 2.05 -0.84
C PHE A 103 -10.64 2.30 -2.30
N SER A 104 -9.37 2.08 -2.63
CA SER A 104 -8.91 2.20 -4.02
C SER A 104 -9.57 1.19 -4.97
N PHE A 105 -10.13 0.10 -4.45
CA PHE A 105 -10.90 -0.87 -5.23
C PHE A 105 -12.38 -0.50 -5.39
N GLY A 106 -12.83 0.58 -4.74
CA GLY A 106 -14.22 0.97 -4.75
C GLY A 106 -15.11 -0.12 -4.12
N ASP A 107 -16.17 -0.50 -4.82
CA ASP A 107 -17.05 -1.59 -4.39
C ASP A 107 -16.52 -2.99 -4.75
N GLY A 108 -15.33 -3.05 -5.34
CA GLY A 108 -14.70 -4.30 -5.75
C GLY A 108 -13.97 -5.06 -4.65
N ALA A 109 -13.86 -4.52 -3.44
CA ALA A 109 -13.21 -5.17 -2.31
C ALA A 109 -14.10 -5.16 -1.09
N GLU A 110 -14.09 -6.28 -0.34
CA GLU A 110 -14.80 -6.41 0.93
C GLU A 110 -13.88 -7.06 1.94
N VAL A 111 -13.58 -6.37 3.03
CA VAL A 111 -12.84 -6.96 4.16
C VAL A 111 -13.82 -7.83 4.96
N LEU A 112 -13.51 -9.12 5.04
CA LEU A 112 -14.32 -10.09 5.76
C LEU A 112 -13.91 -10.19 7.23
N GLU A 113 -12.61 -10.18 7.47
CA GLU A 113 -12.00 -10.31 8.81
C GLU A 113 -10.76 -9.42 8.91
N PRO A 114 -10.36 -8.95 10.09
CA PRO A 114 -11.07 -9.11 11.37
C PRO A 114 -12.30 -8.20 11.47
N LYS A 115 -13.18 -8.53 12.40
CA LYS A 115 -14.43 -7.80 12.61
C LYS A 115 -14.22 -6.32 12.91
N GLU A 116 -13.20 -6.00 13.69
CA GLU A 116 -12.86 -4.62 14.08
C GLU A 116 -12.53 -3.75 12.86
N ILE A 117 -11.73 -4.28 11.93
CA ILE A 117 -11.38 -3.58 10.70
C ILE A 117 -12.61 -3.41 9.79
N ARG A 118 -13.40 -4.47 9.67
CA ARG A 118 -14.66 -4.43 8.91
C ARG A 118 -15.62 -3.36 9.45
N MET A 119 -15.75 -3.29 10.77
CA MET A 119 -16.61 -2.28 11.42
C MET A 119 -16.07 -0.86 11.21
N GLN A 120 -14.77 -0.68 11.30
CA GLN A 120 -14.13 0.61 11.04
C GLN A 120 -14.38 1.08 9.60
N ILE A 121 -14.27 0.18 8.64
CA ILE A 121 -14.55 0.47 7.23
C ILE A 121 -16.02 0.88 7.06
N LYS A 122 -16.94 0.14 7.67
CA LYS A 122 -18.37 0.47 7.63
C LYS A 122 -18.66 1.87 8.15
N GLU A 123 -18.04 2.24 9.28
CA GLU A 123 -18.19 3.56 9.87
C GLU A 123 -17.67 4.66 8.93
N MET A 124 -16.50 4.43 8.33
CA MET A 124 -15.91 5.37 7.37
C MET A 124 -16.81 5.53 6.13
N ILE A 125 -17.35 4.45 5.61
CA ILE A 125 -18.27 4.48 4.45
C ILE A 125 -19.53 5.28 4.79
N ASN A 126 -20.10 5.08 5.96
CA ASN A 126 -21.27 5.83 6.40
C ASN A 126 -20.99 7.34 6.45
N LYS A 127 -19.86 7.72 7.03
CA LYS A 127 -19.44 9.15 7.08
C LYS A 127 -19.20 9.73 5.69
N MET A 128 -18.65 8.92 4.77
CA MET A 128 -18.51 9.35 3.38
C MET A 128 -19.87 9.51 2.70
N ALA A 129 -20.75 8.55 2.87
CA ALA A 129 -22.09 8.59 2.28
C ALA A 129 -22.89 9.80 2.71
N GLU A 130 -22.79 10.21 3.99
CA GLU A 130 -23.46 11.39 4.52
C GLU A 130 -23.11 12.68 3.77
N LYS A 131 -21.89 12.78 3.23
CA LYS A 131 -21.43 13.95 2.47
C LYS A 131 -22.10 14.07 1.10
N TYR A 132 -22.63 12.99 0.57
CA TYR A 132 -23.22 12.90 -0.76
C TYR A 132 -24.76 12.78 -0.73
N ILE A 133 -25.34 12.86 0.46
CA ILE A 133 -26.80 12.92 0.62
C ILE A 133 -27.20 14.40 0.44
N THR A 134 -28.05 14.64 -0.53
CA THR A 134 -28.62 15.96 -0.81
C THR A 134 -30.08 16.03 -0.40
#